data_90cb2691762842eddc101ac2c74d454a
#
_entry.id   90cb2691762842eddc101ac2c74d454a
#
_cell.length_a   1.000
_cell.length_b   1.000
_cell.length_c   1.000
_cell.angle_alpha   90.00
_cell.angle_beta   90.00
_cell.angle_gamma   90.00
#
_symmetry.space_group_name_H-M   'P 1'
#
loop_
_entity.id
_entity.type
_entity.pdbx_description
1 polymer ?
#
loop_
_entity_poly.entity_id
_entity_poly.type
_entity_poly.pdbx_seq_one_letter_code
_entity_poly.pdbx_strand_id
1 'polypeptide(L)'
;MKNFIMNLTYFRIISGPLIFCFSAFLDAFLLSFWIFIFAALTDYLDGMLARRFNLESDLGKILDPIADKILLVSSLFAIMIIANENFLNLVCLIIIIREFWVSGLREFSAKRFSDDITKVTYLAKIKTAVQFIGIATFFLTFAIQFQLGIFLSNFIIFMSMLITVKTGLDYTKNVLGHIKVS
;
A
#
# COMPACT_ATOMS: atom_id res chain seq x y z
N MET A 1 19.76 15.30 -8.85
CA MET A 1 19.16 14.68 -7.65
C MET A 1 17.63 14.73 -7.67
N LYS A 2 16.98 15.88 -7.91
CA LYS A 2 15.51 15.98 -8.05
C LYS A 2 14.94 14.98 -9.09
N ASN A 3 15.52 14.92 -10.28
CA ASN A 3 15.10 13.98 -11.33
C ASN A 3 15.27 12.49 -10.92
N PHE A 4 16.27 12.20 -10.10
CA PHE A 4 16.47 10.84 -9.59
C PHE A 4 15.32 10.40 -8.65
N ILE A 5 14.94 11.28 -7.72
CA ILE A 5 13.80 11.02 -6.80
C ILE A 5 12.52 10.84 -7.63
N MET A 6 12.24 11.70 -8.59
CA MET A 6 11.08 11.56 -9.49
C MET A 6 11.09 10.25 -10.28
N ASN A 7 12.26 9.79 -10.73
CA ASN A 7 12.37 8.50 -11.43
C ASN A 7 12.03 7.30 -10.51
N LEU A 8 12.34 7.38 -9.22
CA LEU A 8 11.94 6.34 -8.26
C LEU A 8 10.42 6.27 -8.11
N THR A 9 9.74 7.41 -8.06
CA THR A 9 8.27 7.48 -8.04
C THR A 9 7.66 6.89 -9.32
N TYR A 10 8.20 7.24 -10.50
CA TYR A 10 7.74 6.67 -11.78
C TYR A 10 8.00 5.15 -11.85
N PHE A 11 9.15 4.68 -11.37
CA PHE A 11 9.43 3.26 -11.26
C PHE A 11 8.36 2.54 -10.45
N ARG A 12 7.94 3.08 -9.31
CA ARG A 12 6.87 2.53 -8.46
C ARG A 12 5.52 2.47 -9.18
N ILE A 13 5.15 3.52 -9.92
CA ILE A 13 3.92 3.56 -10.71
C ILE A 13 3.90 2.45 -11.76
N ILE A 14 5.03 2.21 -12.43
CA ILE A 14 5.14 1.19 -13.48
C ILE A 14 5.23 -0.21 -12.85
N SER A 15 5.88 -0.36 -11.69
CA SER A 15 6.06 -1.64 -11.00
C SER A 15 4.74 -2.30 -10.63
N GLY A 16 3.72 -1.55 -10.22
CA GLY A 16 2.41 -2.10 -9.88
C GLY A 16 1.79 -2.93 -11.02
N PRO A 17 1.50 -2.32 -12.19
CA PRO A 17 1.00 -3.05 -13.35
C PRO A 17 1.92 -4.19 -13.82
N LEU A 18 3.25 -4.02 -13.75
CA LEU A 18 4.20 -5.08 -14.11
C LEU A 18 4.08 -6.29 -13.17
N ILE A 19 3.99 -6.08 -11.86
CA ILE A 19 3.78 -7.15 -10.88
C ILE A 19 2.50 -7.92 -11.23
N PHE A 20 1.41 -7.19 -11.50
CA PHE A 20 0.15 -7.81 -11.90
C PHE A 20 0.32 -8.66 -13.17
N CYS A 21 0.92 -8.11 -14.24
CA CYS A 21 1.11 -8.83 -15.49
C CYS A 21 2.01 -10.06 -15.34
N PHE A 22 3.14 -9.93 -14.65
CA PHE A 22 4.07 -11.02 -14.48
C PHE A 22 3.52 -12.15 -13.61
N SER A 23 2.78 -11.81 -12.56
CA SER A 23 2.25 -12.83 -11.66
C SER A 23 0.94 -13.45 -12.16
N ALA A 24 0.01 -12.66 -12.74
CA ALA A 24 -1.29 -13.16 -13.13
C ALA A 24 -1.33 -13.84 -14.52
N PHE A 25 -0.41 -13.49 -15.43
CA PHE A 25 -0.40 -14.03 -16.79
C PHE A 25 0.82 -14.88 -17.13
N LEU A 26 1.94 -14.72 -16.41
CA LEU A 26 3.21 -15.38 -16.73
C LEU A 26 3.70 -16.29 -15.61
N ASP A 27 2.98 -16.41 -14.49
CA ASP A 27 3.34 -17.18 -13.29
C ASP A 27 4.75 -16.86 -12.76
N ALA A 28 5.25 -15.66 -13.06
CA ALA A 28 6.60 -15.23 -12.72
C ALA A 28 6.65 -14.65 -11.29
N PHE A 29 6.23 -15.44 -10.28
CA PHE A 29 6.06 -15.00 -8.89
C PHE A 29 7.37 -14.51 -8.25
N LEU A 30 8.50 -15.15 -8.53
CA LEU A 30 9.80 -14.73 -8.01
C LEU A 30 10.23 -13.37 -8.57
N LEU A 31 9.96 -13.12 -9.85
CA LEU A 31 10.21 -11.80 -10.46
C LEU A 31 9.29 -10.74 -9.84
N SER A 32 8.02 -11.05 -9.68
CA SER A 32 7.04 -10.17 -9.01
C SER A 32 7.44 -9.85 -7.57
N PHE A 33 7.95 -10.82 -6.82
CA PHE A 33 8.53 -10.62 -5.49
C PHE A 33 9.66 -9.58 -5.51
N TRP A 34 10.64 -9.76 -6.39
CA TRP A 34 11.77 -8.83 -6.45
C TRP A 34 11.37 -7.43 -6.90
N ILE A 35 10.49 -7.31 -7.90
CA ILE A 35 9.96 -6.01 -8.33
C ILE A 35 9.25 -5.33 -7.16
N PHE A 36 8.42 -6.07 -6.41
CA PHE A 36 7.70 -5.54 -5.25
C PHE A 36 8.67 -5.06 -4.15
N ILE A 37 9.68 -5.86 -3.80
CA ILE A 37 10.70 -5.49 -2.79
C ILE A 37 11.45 -4.23 -3.23
N PHE A 38 11.91 -4.17 -4.49
CA PHE A 38 12.61 -2.97 -4.98
C PHE A 38 11.69 -1.74 -5.00
N ALA A 39 10.44 -1.89 -5.42
CA ALA A 39 9.47 -0.80 -5.40
C ALA A 39 9.19 -0.29 -3.97
N ALA A 40 9.04 -1.19 -3.00
CA ALA A 40 8.86 -0.83 -1.59
C ALA A 40 10.10 -0.16 -0.99
N LEU A 41 11.30 -0.60 -1.37
CA LEU A 41 12.56 0.04 -0.92
C LEU A 41 12.73 1.43 -1.52
N THR A 42 12.33 1.64 -2.78
CA THR A 42 12.42 2.96 -3.41
C THR A 42 11.57 4.00 -2.70
N ASP A 43 10.38 3.64 -2.20
CA ASP A 43 9.53 4.53 -1.39
C ASP A 43 10.23 5.00 -0.10
N TYR A 44 10.88 4.07 0.58
CA TYR A 44 11.65 4.44 1.78
C TYR A 44 12.83 5.35 1.45
N LEU A 45 13.55 5.07 0.36
CA LEU A 45 14.73 5.81 -0.07
C LEU A 45 14.38 7.22 -0.55
N ASP A 46 13.35 7.38 -1.40
CA ASP A 46 12.97 8.69 -1.92
C ASP A 46 12.47 9.62 -0.81
N GLY A 47 11.62 9.11 0.11
CA GLY A 47 11.19 9.86 1.28
C GLY A 47 12.33 10.26 2.23
N MET A 48 13.33 9.39 2.41
CA MET A 48 14.51 9.70 3.20
C MET A 48 15.41 10.74 2.52
N LEU A 49 15.67 10.57 1.22
CA LEU A 49 16.51 11.48 0.43
C LEU A 49 15.88 12.86 0.27
N ALA A 50 14.57 12.92 -0.03
CA ALA A 50 13.84 14.17 -0.17
C ALA A 50 13.92 15.02 1.12
N ARG A 51 13.71 14.41 2.28
CA ARG A 51 13.82 15.09 3.59
C ARG A 51 15.23 15.50 3.92
N ARG A 52 16.21 14.62 3.70
CA ARG A 52 17.61 14.88 4.05
C ARG A 52 18.22 16.02 3.25
N PHE A 53 17.83 16.17 1.99
CA PHE A 53 18.38 17.15 1.07
C PHE A 53 17.46 18.35 0.76
N ASN A 54 16.29 18.43 1.43
CA ASN A 54 15.27 19.46 1.19
C ASN A 54 14.88 19.58 -0.30
N LEU A 55 14.75 18.43 -0.98
CA LEU A 55 14.45 18.34 -2.41
C LEU A 55 12.98 17.99 -2.69
N GLU A 56 12.11 18.23 -1.74
CA GLU A 56 10.67 17.99 -1.91
C GLU A 56 10.14 18.81 -3.12
N SER A 57 9.40 18.15 -4.00
CA SER A 57 8.72 18.78 -5.13
C SER A 57 7.21 18.68 -4.98
N ASP A 58 6.47 19.67 -5.47
CA ASP A 58 5.01 19.65 -5.40
C ASP A 58 4.43 18.48 -6.21
N LEU A 59 5.06 18.14 -7.34
CA LEU A 59 4.72 16.93 -8.12
C LEU A 59 4.96 15.64 -7.33
N GLY A 60 6.07 15.52 -6.60
CA GLY A 60 6.35 14.36 -5.75
C GLY A 60 5.29 14.19 -4.67
N LYS A 61 4.91 15.26 -3.97
CA LYS A 61 3.84 15.22 -2.94
C LYS A 61 2.50 14.70 -3.46
N ILE A 62 2.21 14.90 -4.76
CA ILE A 62 0.99 14.40 -5.40
C ILE A 62 1.19 12.97 -5.89
N LEU A 63 2.33 12.66 -6.52
CA LEU A 63 2.56 11.38 -7.18
C LEU A 63 2.87 10.25 -6.20
N ASP A 64 3.58 10.53 -5.08
CA ASP A 64 3.96 9.49 -4.11
C ASP A 64 2.75 8.74 -3.53
N PRO A 65 1.69 9.42 -3.02
CA PRO A 65 0.49 8.70 -2.55
C PRO A 65 -0.24 7.93 -3.64
N ILE A 66 -0.12 8.35 -4.91
CA ILE A 66 -0.71 7.66 -6.06
C ILE A 66 0.11 6.42 -6.38
N ALA A 67 1.44 6.54 -6.44
CA ALA A 67 2.36 5.44 -6.71
C ALA A 67 2.19 4.30 -5.70
N ASP A 68 2.11 4.63 -4.41
CA ASP A 68 1.90 3.65 -3.34
C ASP A 68 0.60 2.88 -3.51
N LYS A 69 -0.48 3.58 -3.87
CA LYS A 69 -1.77 2.92 -4.10
C LYS A 69 -1.75 2.04 -5.35
N ILE A 70 -1.12 2.49 -6.43
CA ILE A 70 -1.00 1.68 -7.65
C ILE A 70 -0.24 0.40 -7.34
N LEU A 71 0.89 0.49 -6.63
CA LEU A 71 1.68 -0.66 -6.24
C LEU A 71 0.87 -1.63 -5.38
N LEU A 72 0.22 -1.13 -4.33
CA LEU A 72 -0.57 -1.94 -3.40
C LEU A 72 -1.76 -2.60 -4.10
N VAL A 73 -2.57 -1.82 -4.81
CA VAL A 73 -3.81 -2.31 -5.44
C VAL A 73 -3.51 -3.32 -6.53
N SER A 74 -2.52 -3.07 -7.39
CA SER A 74 -2.12 -4.02 -8.44
C SER A 74 -1.61 -5.34 -7.83
N SER A 75 -0.84 -5.28 -6.74
CA SER A 75 -0.35 -6.48 -6.04
C SER A 75 -1.49 -7.26 -5.40
N LEU A 76 -2.47 -6.60 -4.78
CA LEU A 76 -3.64 -7.27 -4.21
C LEU A 76 -4.53 -7.89 -5.29
N PHE A 77 -4.72 -7.25 -6.45
CA PHE A 77 -5.41 -7.86 -7.58
C PHE A 77 -4.70 -9.10 -8.10
N ALA A 78 -3.36 -9.06 -8.18
CA ALA A 78 -2.58 -10.24 -8.54
C ALA A 78 -2.81 -11.38 -7.55
N ILE A 79 -2.77 -11.12 -6.24
CA ILE A 79 -3.05 -12.11 -5.20
C ILE A 79 -4.45 -12.71 -5.36
N MET A 80 -5.46 -11.90 -5.64
CA MET A 80 -6.83 -12.37 -5.83
C MET A 80 -6.95 -13.37 -7.00
N ILE A 81 -6.24 -13.13 -8.10
CA ILE A 81 -6.24 -14.02 -9.27
C ILE A 81 -5.46 -15.31 -8.98
N ILE A 82 -4.29 -15.20 -8.37
CA ILE A 82 -3.39 -16.33 -8.11
C ILE A 82 -3.99 -17.28 -7.07
N ALA A 83 -4.46 -16.74 -5.97
CA ALA A 83 -5.01 -17.56 -4.87
C ALA A 83 -6.33 -18.21 -5.26
N ASN A 84 -7.16 -17.51 -6.04
CA ASN A 84 -8.50 -17.95 -6.46
C ASN A 84 -9.36 -18.48 -5.29
N GLU A 85 -9.22 -17.85 -4.13
CA GLU A 85 -9.93 -18.19 -2.89
C GLU A 85 -10.90 -17.07 -2.50
N ASN A 86 -12.18 -17.38 -2.40
CA ASN A 86 -13.23 -16.39 -2.12
C ASN A 86 -13.00 -15.61 -0.83
N PHE A 87 -12.49 -16.27 0.22
CA PHE A 87 -12.20 -15.59 1.48
C PHE A 87 -11.07 -14.57 1.34
N LEU A 88 -9.95 -14.95 0.72
CA LEU A 88 -8.81 -14.04 0.52
C LEU A 88 -9.17 -12.91 -0.43
N ASN A 89 -9.97 -13.18 -1.47
CA ASN A 89 -10.50 -12.17 -2.38
C ASN A 89 -11.32 -11.12 -1.63
N LEU A 90 -12.19 -11.55 -0.71
CA LEU A 90 -12.95 -10.62 0.15
C LEU A 90 -12.03 -9.79 1.05
N VAL A 91 -11.01 -10.40 1.64
CA VAL A 91 -10.00 -9.71 2.47
C VAL A 91 -9.28 -8.63 1.66
N CYS A 92 -8.77 -8.97 0.47
CA CYS A 92 -8.10 -8.03 -0.43
C CYS A 92 -9.02 -6.87 -0.84
N LEU A 93 -10.27 -7.18 -1.21
CA LEU A 93 -11.28 -6.19 -1.58
C LEU A 93 -11.54 -5.20 -0.44
N ILE A 94 -11.69 -5.67 0.80
CA ILE A 94 -11.88 -4.81 1.97
C ILE A 94 -10.69 -3.86 2.16
N ILE A 95 -9.47 -4.38 2.01
CA ILE A 95 -8.25 -3.55 2.08
C ILE A 95 -8.30 -2.44 1.02
N ILE A 96 -8.60 -2.78 -0.23
CA ILE A 96 -8.66 -1.84 -1.35
C ILE A 96 -9.71 -0.74 -1.09
N ILE A 97 -10.94 -1.13 -0.74
CA ILE A 97 -12.03 -0.19 -0.44
C ILE A 97 -11.61 0.78 0.66
N ARG A 98 -11.02 0.25 1.74
CA ARG A 98 -10.58 1.07 2.86
C ARG A 98 -9.46 2.04 2.46
N GLU A 99 -8.51 1.64 1.62
CA GLU A 99 -7.43 2.54 1.16
C GLU A 99 -7.99 3.75 0.41
N PHE A 100 -8.94 3.55 -0.48
CA PHE A 100 -9.62 4.64 -1.18
C PHE A 100 -10.47 5.49 -0.24
N TRP A 101 -11.22 4.85 0.66
CA TRP A 101 -12.06 5.54 1.64
C TRP A 101 -11.26 6.53 2.50
N VAL A 102 -10.20 6.04 3.16
CA VAL A 102 -9.36 6.89 4.02
C VAL A 102 -8.62 7.95 3.22
N SER A 103 -8.25 7.66 1.97
CA SER A 103 -7.62 8.65 1.11
C SER A 103 -8.55 9.82 0.80
N GLY A 104 -9.80 9.53 0.43
CA GLY A 104 -10.81 10.56 0.21
C GLY A 104 -11.09 11.38 1.46
N LEU A 105 -11.18 10.73 2.63
CA LEU A 105 -11.35 11.44 3.89
C LEU A 105 -10.15 12.35 4.24
N ARG A 106 -8.92 11.93 3.95
CA ARG A 106 -7.73 12.76 4.15
C ARG A 106 -7.75 14.00 3.27
N GLU A 107 -8.07 13.82 1.99
CA GLU A 107 -8.17 14.94 1.06
C GLU A 107 -9.27 15.93 1.50
N PHE A 108 -10.43 15.42 1.89
CA PHE A 108 -11.52 16.24 2.43
C PHE A 108 -11.09 17.01 3.69
N SER A 109 -10.44 16.32 4.64
CA SER A 109 -9.99 16.92 5.89
C SER A 109 -8.93 18.00 5.67
N ALA A 110 -7.98 17.78 4.77
CA ALA A 110 -6.93 18.73 4.45
C ALA A 110 -7.47 20.04 3.84
N LYS A 111 -8.60 19.95 3.11
CA LYS A 111 -9.25 21.14 2.53
C LYS A 111 -10.08 21.94 3.54
N ARG A 112 -10.57 21.31 4.61
CA ARG A 112 -11.58 21.92 5.51
C ARG A 112 -11.07 22.21 6.91
N PHE A 113 -10.09 21.47 7.38
CA PHE A 113 -9.58 21.55 8.75
C PHE A 113 -8.06 21.81 8.75
N SER A 114 -7.52 22.31 9.87
CA SER A 114 -6.08 22.42 10.07
C SER A 114 -5.41 21.04 10.13
N ASP A 115 -4.11 20.98 9.79
CA ASP A 115 -3.31 19.73 9.66
C ASP A 115 -3.27 18.83 10.91
N ASP A 116 -3.66 19.32 12.07
CA ASP A 116 -3.63 18.57 13.34
C ASP A 116 -4.54 17.33 13.37
N ILE A 117 -5.61 17.32 12.58
CA ILE A 117 -6.57 16.20 12.53
C ILE A 117 -6.03 15.01 11.70
N THR A 118 -5.06 15.27 10.85
CA THR A 118 -4.51 14.30 9.91
C THR A 118 -3.27 13.57 10.42
N LYS A 119 -2.85 13.79 11.68
CA LYS A 119 -1.66 13.14 12.25
C LYS A 119 -1.72 11.63 12.09
N VAL A 120 -0.74 11.11 11.38
CA VAL A 120 -0.59 9.66 11.13
C VAL A 120 -0.31 8.96 12.46
N THR A 121 -1.23 8.14 12.93
CA THR A 121 -1.04 7.34 14.14
C THR A 121 0.06 6.30 13.93
N TYR A 122 0.74 5.90 15.00
CA TYR A 122 1.74 4.82 14.97
C TYR A 122 1.18 3.52 14.36
N LEU A 123 -0.09 3.21 14.66
CA LEU A 123 -0.81 2.08 14.06
C LEU A 123 -0.93 2.15 12.54
N ALA A 124 -1.01 3.35 11.96
CA ALA A 124 -1.07 3.50 10.51
C ALA A 124 0.27 3.18 9.82
N LYS A 125 1.40 3.34 10.52
CA LYS A 125 2.71 2.91 10.02
C LYS A 125 2.86 1.40 10.10
N ILE A 126 2.46 0.78 11.22
CA ILE A 126 2.48 -0.68 11.40
C ILE A 126 1.60 -1.36 10.33
N LYS A 127 0.42 -0.83 10.08
CA LYS A 127 -0.49 -1.32 9.05
C LYS A 127 0.20 -1.52 7.69
N THR A 128 0.88 -0.49 7.20
CA THR A 128 1.54 -0.54 5.89
C THR A 128 2.68 -1.55 5.88
N ALA A 129 3.47 -1.61 6.94
CA ALA A 129 4.54 -2.61 7.05
C ALA A 129 4.00 -4.05 7.04
N VAL A 130 2.93 -4.34 7.80
CA VAL A 130 2.31 -5.67 7.84
C VAL A 130 1.71 -6.04 6.49
N GLN A 131 1.06 -5.10 5.78
CA GLN A 131 0.55 -5.32 4.43
C GLN A 131 1.69 -5.66 3.45
N PHE A 132 2.76 -4.91 3.45
CA PHE A 132 3.89 -5.12 2.54
C PHE A 132 4.59 -6.45 2.82
N ILE A 133 4.77 -6.82 4.09
CA ILE A 133 5.30 -8.13 4.49
C ILE A 133 4.37 -9.25 3.99
N GLY A 134 3.06 -9.12 4.17
CA GLY A 134 2.08 -10.11 3.71
C GLY A 134 2.14 -10.32 2.19
N ILE A 135 2.18 -9.23 1.41
CA ILE A 135 2.27 -9.29 -0.05
C ILE A 135 3.60 -9.91 -0.50
N ALA A 136 4.72 -9.46 0.07
CA ALA A 136 6.03 -9.98 -0.27
C ALA A 136 6.15 -11.49 0.05
N THR A 137 5.72 -11.89 1.25
CA THR A 137 5.73 -13.32 1.63
C THR A 137 4.81 -14.15 0.75
N PHE A 138 3.67 -13.61 0.30
CA PHE A 138 2.78 -14.31 -0.63
C PHE A 138 3.48 -14.64 -1.94
N PHE A 139 4.05 -13.65 -2.64
CA PHE A 139 4.76 -13.91 -3.90
C PHE A 139 5.94 -14.86 -3.73
N LEU A 140 6.71 -14.72 -2.64
CA LEU A 140 7.85 -15.60 -2.37
C LEU A 140 7.40 -17.04 -2.16
N THR A 141 6.38 -17.27 -1.33
CA THR A 141 5.91 -18.61 -0.97
C THR A 141 5.23 -19.31 -2.13
N PHE A 142 4.54 -18.58 -3.00
CA PHE A 142 4.03 -19.09 -4.27
C PHE A 142 5.17 -19.44 -5.24
N ALA A 143 6.22 -18.62 -5.32
CA ALA A 143 7.38 -18.92 -6.18
C ALA A 143 8.09 -20.22 -5.80
N ILE A 144 8.20 -20.53 -4.50
CA ILE A 144 8.87 -21.73 -3.99
C ILE A 144 7.88 -22.87 -3.67
N GLN A 145 6.59 -22.68 -3.95
CA GLN A 145 5.51 -23.65 -3.71
C GLN A 145 5.45 -24.17 -2.26
N PHE A 146 5.77 -23.34 -1.29
CA PHE A 146 5.82 -23.69 0.13
C PHE A 146 4.45 -23.52 0.80
N GLN A 147 3.68 -24.60 0.94
CA GLN A 147 2.29 -24.61 1.39
C GLN A 147 2.08 -23.94 2.77
N LEU A 148 2.91 -24.25 3.75
CA LEU A 148 2.81 -23.60 5.07
C LEU A 148 3.08 -22.10 4.98
N GLY A 149 4.01 -21.69 4.11
CA GLY A 149 4.30 -20.28 3.85
C GLY A 149 3.13 -19.56 3.19
N ILE A 150 2.42 -20.19 2.26
CA ILE A 150 1.19 -19.66 1.64
C ILE A 150 0.13 -19.43 2.72
N PHE A 151 -0.12 -20.41 3.60
CA PHE A 151 -1.04 -20.24 4.71
C PHE A 151 -0.66 -19.08 5.62
N LEU A 152 0.62 -18.96 5.99
CA LEU A 152 1.12 -17.85 6.82
C LEU A 152 1.00 -16.50 6.14
N SER A 153 1.28 -16.40 4.84
CA SER A 153 1.11 -15.15 4.09
C SER A 153 -0.35 -14.69 4.04
N ASN A 154 -1.28 -15.62 3.80
CA ASN A 154 -2.72 -15.36 3.82
C ASN A 154 -3.18 -14.88 5.22
N PHE A 155 -2.65 -15.49 6.27
CA PHE A 155 -2.91 -15.05 7.65
C PHE A 155 -2.37 -13.64 7.93
N ILE A 156 -1.17 -13.30 7.46
CA ILE A 156 -0.59 -11.95 7.60
C ILE A 156 -1.45 -10.92 6.85
N ILE A 157 -1.90 -11.23 5.63
CA ILE A 157 -2.78 -10.35 4.85
C ILE A 157 -4.11 -10.16 5.58
N PHE A 158 -4.68 -11.21 6.16
CA PHE A 158 -5.89 -11.12 6.97
C PHE A 158 -5.68 -10.23 8.21
N MET A 159 -4.59 -10.41 8.95
CA MET A 159 -4.26 -9.54 10.08
C MET A 159 -4.09 -8.08 9.67
N SER A 160 -3.45 -7.82 8.51
CA SER A 160 -3.33 -6.48 7.97
C SER A 160 -4.68 -5.84 7.65
N MET A 161 -5.66 -6.65 7.18
CA MET A 161 -7.03 -6.20 6.94
C MET A 161 -7.69 -5.74 8.24
N LEU A 162 -7.57 -6.50 9.33
CA LEU A 162 -8.15 -6.12 10.62
C LEU A 162 -7.57 -4.81 11.15
N ILE A 163 -6.24 -4.65 11.08
CA ILE A 163 -5.55 -3.40 11.50
C ILE A 163 -6.00 -2.24 10.61
N THR A 164 -6.10 -2.48 9.32
CA THR A 164 -6.47 -1.46 8.34
C THR A 164 -7.91 -0.98 8.52
N VAL A 165 -8.85 -1.90 8.79
CA VAL A 165 -10.26 -1.55 9.06
C VAL A 165 -10.36 -0.76 10.37
N LYS A 166 -9.74 -1.24 11.45
CA LYS A 166 -9.74 -0.53 12.74
C LYS A 166 -9.24 0.90 12.59
N THR A 167 -8.05 1.07 12.00
CA THR A 167 -7.47 2.42 11.79
C THR A 167 -8.31 3.29 10.86
N GLY A 168 -9.01 2.70 9.89
CA GLY A 168 -9.95 3.40 9.01
C GLY A 168 -11.18 3.90 9.75
N LEU A 169 -11.76 3.06 10.61
CA LEU A 169 -12.92 3.43 11.45
C LEU A 169 -12.56 4.55 12.44
N ASP A 170 -11.40 4.44 13.10
CA ASP A 170 -10.93 5.46 14.05
C ASP A 170 -10.74 6.81 13.34
N TYR A 171 -10.14 6.79 12.14
CA TYR A 171 -9.98 8.00 11.33
C TYR A 171 -11.33 8.60 10.91
N THR A 172 -12.27 7.76 10.49
CA THR A 172 -13.61 8.19 10.09
C THR A 172 -14.36 8.84 11.26
N LYS A 173 -14.30 8.23 12.47
CA LYS A 173 -14.91 8.80 13.68
C LYS A 173 -14.33 10.16 14.03
N ASN A 174 -13.01 10.32 13.95
CA ASN A 174 -12.34 11.58 14.23
C ASN A 174 -12.80 12.68 13.26
N VAL A 175 -12.82 12.42 11.96
CA VAL A 175 -13.27 13.38 10.96
C VAL A 175 -14.73 13.76 11.14
N LEU A 176 -15.63 12.77 11.36
CA LEU A 176 -17.05 13.03 11.58
C LEU A 176 -17.31 13.78 12.90
N GLY A 177 -16.51 13.53 13.94
CA GLY A 177 -16.57 14.26 15.19
C GLY A 177 -16.30 15.76 15.01
N HIS A 178 -15.30 16.11 14.21
CA HIS A 178 -14.99 17.51 13.91
C HIS A 178 -16.02 18.20 13.02
N ILE A 179 -16.66 17.48 12.09
CA ILE A 179 -17.75 18.05 11.27
C ILE A 179 -18.96 18.42 12.11
N LYS A 180 -19.25 17.68 13.19
CA LYS A 180 -20.41 17.96 14.07
C LYS A 180 -20.20 19.16 15.01
N VAL A 181 -18.97 19.56 15.24
CA VAL A 181 -18.60 20.65 16.17
C VAL A 181 -18.37 21.99 15.43
N SER A 182 -18.13 21.93 14.12
CA SER A 182 -18.00 23.10 13.24
C SER A 182 -19.36 23.49 12.62
#